data_c123750415e0e48469f62f345fa0a5d6
#
_entry.id   c123750415e0e48469f62f345fa0a5d6
#
_cell.length_a   1.000
_cell.length_b   1.000
_cell.length_c   1.000
_cell.angle_alpha   90.00
_cell.angle_beta   90.00
_cell.angle_gamma   90.00
#
_symmetry.space_group_name_H-M   'P 1'
#
loop_
_entity.id
_entity.type
_entity.pdbx_description
1 polymer ?
#
loop_
_entity_poly.entity_id
_entity_poly.type
_entity_poly.pdbx_seq_one_letter_code
_entity_poly.pdbx_strand_id
1 'polypeptide(L)'
;MNHGLAPPATFGRASTNRLTRHDLGRFAGPSLFDALGRAVCQAGCLPRKELFEAWEMARRVRRRFRGGRVVDLAGGHGLLAQALLLLDDSSPSAIVVDPALPPSAAALHDSLVAAWPRLRDRVAYVGAELETTTLDAGDLIVSCHACGGLTDRVLALAVRAAARVAVLPCCHESRGASPLLEGWMDAALAVDVERAQRLERAGYEVWTQRIPPDITPKNRLLVGAPRPRSAPPAP
;
A
#
# COMPACT_ATOMS: atom_id res chain seq x y z
N MET A 1 -26.29 23.63 37.10
CA MET A 1 -25.65 23.83 35.78
C MET A 1 -24.95 22.55 35.43
N ASN A 2 -25.56 21.76 34.55
CA ASN A 2 -25.01 20.44 34.15
C ASN A 2 -24.04 20.68 32.99
N HIS A 3 -22.73 20.67 33.26
CA HIS A 3 -21.72 20.63 32.22
C HIS A 3 -21.78 19.24 31.57
N GLY A 4 -22.56 19.13 30.50
CA GLY A 4 -22.55 17.97 29.65
C GLY A 4 -21.15 17.75 29.11
N LEU A 5 -20.42 16.71 29.59
CA LEU A 5 -19.20 16.23 28.99
C LEU A 5 -19.51 15.86 27.54
N ALA A 6 -18.84 16.54 26.61
CA ALA A 6 -18.89 16.17 25.20
C ALA A 6 -18.56 14.68 25.05
N PRO A 7 -19.29 13.92 24.22
CA PRO A 7 -18.98 12.51 24.02
C PRO A 7 -17.52 12.36 23.59
N PRO A 8 -16.79 11.32 24.07
CA PRO A 8 -15.41 11.13 23.72
C PRO A 8 -15.28 11.07 22.19
N ALA A 9 -14.38 11.89 21.66
CA ALA A 9 -14.13 11.94 20.22
C ALA A 9 -13.96 10.52 19.67
N THR A 10 -14.78 10.15 18.70
CA THR A 10 -14.73 8.83 18.07
C THR A 10 -13.35 8.62 17.47
N PHE A 11 -12.74 7.44 17.68
CA PHE A 11 -11.46 7.06 17.09
C PHE A 11 -11.62 6.83 15.58
N GLY A 12 -11.82 7.92 14.83
CA GLY A 12 -12.05 7.86 13.38
C GLY A 12 -10.84 7.32 12.63
N ARG A 13 -11.03 6.28 11.82
CA ARG A 13 -9.96 5.63 11.05
C ARG A 13 -9.37 6.53 9.95
N ALA A 14 -10.12 7.50 9.45
CA ALA A 14 -9.70 8.48 8.44
C ALA A 14 -8.86 9.63 8.99
N SER A 15 -8.57 9.65 10.30
CA SER A 15 -7.85 10.76 10.92
C SER A 15 -6.42 10.88 10.41
N THR A 16 -6.00 12.09 10.05
CA THR A 16 -4.63 12.45 9.70
C THR A 16 -3.76 12.74 10.92
N ASN A 17 -4.33 12.72 12.13
CA ASN A 17 -3.56 12.86 13.35
C ASN A 17 -2.61 11.67 13.50
N ARG A 18 -1.38 11.96 13.92
CA ARG A 18 -0.38 10.93 14.21
C ARG A 18 -0.83 10.06 15.38
N LEU A 19 -0.59 8.77 15.26
CA LEU A 19 -0.68 7.83 16.37
C LEU A 19 0.51 8.05 17.29
N THR A 20 0.24 8.09 18.58
CA THR A 20 1.24 8.32 19.63
C THR A 20 1.09 7.31 20.75
N ARG A 21 1.98 7.34 21.74
CA ARG A 21 1.89 6.47 22.93
C ARG A 21 0.58 6.63 23.70
N HIS A 22 -0.11 7.76 23.58
CA HIS A 22 -1.43 7.98 24.17
C HIS A 22 -2.53 7.11 23.54
N ASP A 23 -2.30 6.61 22.32
CA ASP A 23 -3.26 5.77 21.60
C ASP A 23 -3.07 4.26 21.85
N LEU A 24 -2.06 3.84 22.63
CA LEU A 24 -1.75 2.43 22.89
C LEU A 24 -2.95 1.63 23.38
N GLY A 25 -3.77 2.21 24.27
CA GLY A 25 -4.97 1.58 24.78
C GLY A 25 -6.03 1.29 23.72
N ARG A 26 -5.95 1.88 22.53
CA ARG A 26 -6.83 1.60 21.40
C ARG A 26 -6.52 0.29 20.70
N PHE A 27 -5.30 -0.25 20.92
CA PHE A 27 -4.80 -1.48 20.32
C PHE A 27 -4.52 -2.54 21.41
N ALA A 28 -5.45 -2.71 22.35
CA ALA A 28 -5.29 -3.57 23.54
C ALA A 28 -5.47 -5.07 23.22
N GLY A 29 -5.99 -5.42 22.04
CA GLY A 29 -6.27 -6.82 21.67
C GLY A 29 -5.01 -7.63 21.37
N PRO A 30 -5.16 -8.97 21.25
CA PRO A 30 -4.06 -9.89 20.96
C PRO A 30 -3.79 -10.05 19.46
N SER A 31 -4.56 -9.39 18.58
CA SER A 31 -4.42 -9.57 17.13
C SER A 31 -3.11 -9.00 16.60
N LEU A 32 -2.65 -9.50 15.43
CA LEU A 32 -1.49 -8.96 14.74
C LEU A 32 -1.69 -7.47 14.42
N PHE A 33 -2.93 -7.05 14.11
CA PHE A 33 -3.24 -5.65 13.86
C PHE A 33 -3.05 -4.80 15.12
N ASP A 34 -3.50 -5.28 16.28
CA ASP A 34 -3.30 -4.56 17.54
C ASP A 34 -1.81 -4.45 17.90
N ALA A 35 -1.05 -5.51 17.69
CA ALA A 35 0.39 -5.48 17.87
C ALA A 35 1.09 -4.49 16.92
N LEU A 36 0.67 -4.46 15.63
CA LEU A 36 1.15 -3.49 14.65
C LEU A 36 0.79 -2.06 15.06
N GLY A 37 -0.45 -1.84 15.50
CA GLY A 37 -0.92 -0.54 16.00
C GLY A 37 -0.10 -0.05 17.19
N ARG A 38 0.24 -0.93 18.13
CA ARG A 38 1.13 -0.59 19.27
C ARG A 38 2.52 -0.18 18.82
N ALA A 39 3.12 -0.91 17.88
CA ALA A 39 4.44 -0.56 17.34
C ALA A 39 4.42 0.80 16.63
N VAL A 40 3.38 1.08 15.83
CA VAL A 40 3.18 2.40 15.19
C VAL A 40 3.00 3.51 16.23
N CYS A 41 2.24 3.27 17.30
CA CYS A 41 2.08 4.22 18.40
C CYS A 41 3.42 4.51 19.11
N GLN A 42 4.26 3.50 19.28
CA GLN A 42 5.61 3.68 19.89
C GLN A 42 6.51 4.53 18.98
N ALA A 43 6.48 4.32 17.68
CA ALA A 43 7.22 5.11 16.70
C ALA A 43 6.75 6.58 16.66
N GLY A 44 5.45 6.84 16.83
CA GLY A 44 4.88 8.19 16.95
C GLY A 44 4.95 9.05 15.68
N CYS A 45 5.18 8.46 14.51
CA CYS A 45 5.46 9.20 13.28
C CYS A 45 4.37 9.12 12.22
N LEU A 46 3.48 8.13 12.28
CA LEU A 46 2.48 7.88 11.24
C LEU A 46 1.09 8.42 11.58
N PRO A 47 0.39 9.01 10.60
CA PRO A 47 -1.03 9.27 10.69
C PRO A 47 -1.83 7.97 10.91
N ARG A 48 -2.90 8.08 11.69
CA ARG A 48 -3.81 6.95 11.93
C ARG A 48 -4.34 6.34 10.64
N LYS A 49 -4.74 7.19 9.69
CA LYS A 49 -5.24 6.78 8.39
C LYS A 49 -4.27 5.85 7.66
N GLU A 50 -2.98 6.17 7.64
CA GLU A 50 -1.96 5.37 6.96
C GLU A 50 -1.82 3.96 7.55
N LEU A 51 -1.95 3.81 8.88
CA LEU A 51 -1.97 2.48 9.50
C LEU A 51 -3.11 1.62 8.94
N PHE A 52 -4.32 2.18 8.86
CA PHE A 52 -5.49 1.44 8.38
C PHE A 52 -5.43 1.17 6.87
N GLU A 53 -4.95 2.12 6.07
CA GLU A 53 -4.77 1.94 4.62
C GLU A 53 -3.75 0.84 4.33
N ALA A 54 -2.57 0.91 4.93
CA ALA A 54 -1.51 -0.09 4.75
C ALA A 54 -1.97 -1.48 5.19
N TRP A 55 -2.63 -1.60 6.34
CA TRP A 55 -3.14 -2.87 6.84
C TRP A 55 -4.21 -3.48 5.92
N GLU A 56 -5.20 -2.69 5.51
CA GLU A 56 -6.29 -3.17 4.67
C GLU A 56 -5.81 -3.56 3.27
N MET A 57 -4.85 -2.81 2.73
CA MET A 57 -4.19 -3.14 1.48
C MET A 57 -3.38 -4.43 1.62
N ALA A 58 -2.50 -4.54 2.62
CA ALA A 58 -1.65 -5.69 2.84
C ALA A 58 -2.46 -6.99 2.98
N ARG A 59 -3.55 -6.97 3.77
CA ARG A 59 -4.45 -8.14 3.93
C ARG A 59 -5.06 -8.60 2.61
N ARG A 60 -5.51 -7.67 1.75
CA ARG A 60 -6.12 -7.99 0.46
C ARG A 60 -5.09 -8.53 -0.52
N VAL A 61 -3.93 -7.90 -0.57
CA VAL A 61 -2.81 -8.33 -1.41
C VAL A 61 -2.38 -9.75 -1.03
N ARG A 62 -2.23 -10.05 0.26
CA ARG A 62 -1.80 -11.37 0.75
C ARG A 62 -2.82 -12.49 0.58
N ARG A 63 -4.09 -12.18 0.39
CA ARG A 63 -5.09 -13.17 -0.02
C ARG A 63 -4.89 -13.63 -1.47
N ARG A 64 -4.27 -12.79 -2.30
CA ARG A 64 -4.06 -13.04 -3.72
C ARG A 64 -2.64 -13.52 -4.02
N PHE A 65 -1.65 -12.91 -3.40
CA PHE A 65 -0.23 -13.14 -3.68
C PHE A 65 0.54 -13.55 -2.43
N ARG A 66 1.34 -14.60 -2.59
CA ARG A 66 2.30 -15.10 -1.60
C ARG A 66 3.70 -15.10 -2.20
N GLY A 67 4.71 -15.03 -1.34
CA GLY A 67 6.12 -15.06 -1.73
C GLY A 67 6.56 -13.90 -2.62
N GLY A 68 7.82 -13.96 -3.04
CA GLY A 68 8.50 -12.92 -3.80
C GLY A 68 9.00 -11.77 -2.94
N ARG A 69 10.02 -11.08 -3.43
CA ARG A 69 10.48 -9.83 -2.82
C ARG A 69 9.38 -8.78 -2.94
N VAL A 70 9.10 -8.06 -1.86
CA VAL A 70 8.18 -6.93 -1.85
C VAL A 70 8.93 -5.67 -2.26
N VAL A 71 8.43 -4.92 -3.24
CA VAL A 71 8.99 -3.62 -3.65
C VAL A 71 7.93 -2.55 -3.46
N ASP A 72 8.10 -1.73 -2.42
CA ASP A 72 7.17 -0.64 -2.06
C ASP A 72 7.67 0.66 -2.70
N LEU A 73 7.09 1.00 -3.85
CA LEU A 73 7.45 2.18 -4.63
C LEU A 73 6.67 3.42 -4.15
N ALA A 74 7.36 4.53 -3.92
CA ALA A 74 6.87 5.69 -3.20
C ALA A 74 6.37 5.29 -1.79
N GLY A 75 7.15 4.44 -1.12
CA GLY A 75 6.75 3.75 0.11
C GLY A 75 6.84 4.59 1.38
N GLY A 76 7.44 5.78 1.31
CA GLY A 76 7.57 6.69 2.44
C GLY A 76 8.17 6.00 3.68
N HIS A 77 7.40 5.82 4.73
CA HIS A 77 7.84 5.13 5.96
C HIS A 77 7.97 3.60 5.83
N GLY A 78 7.50 2.98 4.74
CA GLY A 78 7.59 1.55 4.50
C GLY A 78 6.69 0.68 5.37
N LEU A 79 5.61 1.22 5.91
CA LEU A 79 4.67 0.44 6.72
C LEU A 79 4.01 -0.67 5.91
N LEU A 80 3.62 -0.39 4.67
CA LEU A 80 2.98 -1.39 3.79
C LEU A 80 3.91 -2.57 3.53
N ALA A 81 5.18 -2.31 3.18
CA ALA A 81 6.19 -3.34 2.96
C ALA A 81 6.34 -4.24 4.19
N GLN A 82 6.48 -3.65 5.38
CA GLN A 82 6.65 -4.37 6.63
C GLN A 82 5.38 -5.16 7.01
N ALA A 83 4.18 -4.59 6.84
CA ALA A 83 2.92 -5.30 7.06
C ALA A 83 2.77 -6.53 6.14
N LEU A 84 3.22 -6.43 4.89
CA LEU A 84 3.25 -7.55 3.96
C LEU A 84 4.19 -8.66 4.43
N LEU A 85 5.39 -8.34 4.94
CA LEU A 85 6.29 -9.34 5.52
C LEU A 85 5.75 -9.97 6.80
N LEU A 86 5.00 -9.21 7.61
CA LEU A 86 4.36 -9.74 8.81
C LEU A 86 3.23 -10.72 8.50
N LEU A 87 2.51 -10.52 7.40
CA LEU A 87 1.40 -11.36 6.97
C LEU A 87 1.83 -12.59 6.17
N ASP A 88 3.06 -12.65 5.68
CA ASP A 88 3.55 -13.73 4.82
C ASP A 88 5.05 -13.96 4.95
N ASP A 89 5.43 -15.04 5.62
CA ASP A 89 6.82 -15.42 5.83
C ASP A 89 7.52 -15.96 4.57
N SER A 90 6.77 -16.34 3.54
CA SER A 90 7.35 -16.83 2.28
C SER A 90 7.94 -15.71 1.42
N SER A 91 7.69 -14.44 1.74
CA SER A 91 8.38 -13.30 1.12
C SER A 91 9.76 -13.12 1.78
N PRO A 92 10.87 -13.24 1.05
CA PRO A 92 12.21 -13.24 1.66
C PRO A 92 12.61 -11.87 2.21
N SER A 93 12.24 -10.79 1.52
CA SER A 93 12.65 -9.43 1.85
C SER A 93 11.69 -8.39 1.30
N ALA A 94 11.88 -7.15 1.73
CA ALA A 94 11.24 -5.99 1.16
C ALA A 94 12.27 -4.87 0.89
N ILE A 95 12.00 -4.07 -0.13
CA ILE A 95 12.71 -2.83 -0.41
C ILE A 95 11.67 -1.69 -0.47
N VAL A 96 11.95 -0.62 0.25
CA VAL A 96 11.17 0.61 0.24
C VAL A 96 11.93 1.64 -0.57
N VAL A 97 11.34 2.11 -1.66
CA VAL A 97 11.96 3.07 -2.57
C VAL A 97 11.16 4.35 -2.55
N ASP A 98 11.83 5.44 -2.20
CA ASP A 98 11.21 6.77 -2.21
C ASP A 98 12.30 7.81 -2.39
N PRO A 99 12.18 8.76 -3.34
CA PRO A 99 13.19 9.81 -3.52
C PRO A 99 13.31 10.73 -2.31
N ALA A 100 12.26 10.80 -1.47
CA ALA A 100 12.20 11.62 -0.27
C ALA A 100 11.84 10.78 0.97
N LEU A 101 12.70 9.82 1.31
CA LEU A 101 12.51 8.99 2.51
C LEU A 101 12.34 9.87 3.76
N PRO A 102 11.24 9.72 4.52
CA PRO A 102 11.06 10.48 5.74
C PRO A 102 12.14 10.13 6.76
N PRO A 103 12.77 11.12 7.45
CA PRO A 103 13.77 10.84 8.49
C PRO A 103 13.24 9.94 9.62
N SER A 104 11.93 9.96 9.84
CA SER A 104 11.26 9.11 10.85
C SER A 104 10.98 7.68 10.36
N ALA A 105 11.32 7.32 9.13
CA ALA A 105 11.19 5.93 8.64
C ALA A 105 12.01 4.94 9.47
N ALA A 106 13.21 5.34 9.88
CA ALA A 106 14.06 4.54 10.77
C ALA A 106 13.38 4.28 12.12
N ALA A 107 12.77 5.30 12.74
CA ALA A 107 12.07 5.13 14.02
C ALA A 107 10.88 4.16 13.92
N LEU A 108 10.16 4.16 12.80
CA LEU A 108 9.12 3.16 12.55
C LEU A 108 9.71 1.76 12.42
N HIS A 109 10.76 1.62 11.61
CA HIS A 109 11.43 0.34 11.40
C HIS A 109 11.96 -0.24 12.71
N ASP A 110 12.66 0.55 13.52
CA ASP A 110 13.20 0.13 14.82
C ASP A 110 12.10 -0.35 15.76
N SER A 111 10.97 0.38 15.81
CA SER A 111 9.81 0.00 16.61
C SER A 111 9.19 -1.33 16.15
N LEU A 112 9.13 -1.56 14.83
CA LEU A 112 8.63 -2.82 14.27
C LEU A 112 9.62 -3.96 14.47
N VAL A 113 10.93 -3.74 14.35
CA VAL A 113 11.99 -4.73 14.66
C VAL A 113 12.00 -5.09 16.12
N ALA A 114 11.76 -4.14 17.03
CA ALA A 114 11.63 -4.43 18.45
C ALA A 114 10.47 -5.39 18.76
N ALA A 115 9.35 -5.25 18.05
CA ALA A 115 8.19 -6.12 18.18
C ALA A 115 8.35 -7.45 17.39
N TRP A 116 9.04 -7.41 16.26
CA TRP A 116 9.30 -8.58 15.39
C TRP A 116 10.74 -8.58 14.89
N PRO A 117 11.68 -9.18 15.66
CA PRO A 117 13.12 -9.20 15.32
C PRO A 117 13.43 -9.77 13.92
N ARG A 118 12.55 -10.61 13.39
CA ARG A 118 12.68 -11.19 12.04
C ARG A 118 12.64 -10.16 10.90
N LEU A 119 12.24 -8.92 11.14
CA LEU A 119 12.23 -7.86 10.12
C LEU A 119 13.60 -7.18 9.95
N ARG A 120 14.55 -7.34 10.90
CA ARG A 120 15.80 -6.58 10.99
C ARG A 120 16.56 -6.50 9.66
N ASP A 121 16.87 -7.64 9.07
CA ASP A 121 17.70 -7.72 7.88
C ASP A 121 16.88 -8.01 6.60
N ARG A 122 15.56 -7.87 6.71
CA ARG A 122 14.63 -8.17 5.62
C ARG A 122 14.03 -6.94 4.96
N VAL A 123 14.28 -5.74 5.47
CA VAL A 123 13.74 -4.50 4.93
C VAL A 123 14.87 -3.53 4.64
N ALA A 124 15.03 -3.16 3.37
CA ALA A 124 15.98 -2.13 2.94
C ALA A 124 15.24 -0.85 2.54
N TYR A 125 15.85 0.30 2.78
CA TYR A 125 15.36 1.61 2.37
C TYR A 125 16.30 2.23 1.36
N VAL A 126 15.77 2.70 0.24
CA VAL A 126 16.54 3.28 -0.86
C VAL A 126 15.97 4.65 -1.23
N GLY A 127 16.75 5.70 -0.97
CA GLY A 127 16.46 7.07 -1.41
C GLY A 127 16.80 7.26 -2.87
N ALA A 128 15.89 6.89 -3.79
CA ALA A 128 16.14 6.92 -5.22
C ALA A 128 14.84 7.14 -6.02
N GLU A 129 14.98 7.59 -7.26
CA GLU A 129 13.89 7.62 -8.22
C GLU A 129 13.41 6.20 -8.53
N LEU A 130 12.10 6.06 -8.73
CA LEU A 130 11.46 4.74 -8.90
C LEU A 130 12.03 3.97 -10.10
N GLU A 131 12.35 4.68 -11.18
CA GLU A 131 12.85 4.12 -12.45
C GLU A 131 14.26 3.54 -12.35
N THR A 132 15.02 3.92 -11.33
CA THR A 132 16.39 3.39 -11.10
C THR A 132 16.36 2.06 -10.35
N THR A 133 15.19 1.63 -9.86
CA THR A 133 15.04 0.39 -9.11
C THR A 133 15.10 -0.81 -10.04
N THR A 134 16.00 -1.76 -9.73
CA THR A 134 16.01 -3.05 -10.42
C THR A 134 14.84 -3.90 -9.96
N LEU A 135 13.99 -4.28 -10.91
CA LEU A 135 12.76 -5.04 -10.70
C LEU A 135 12.79 -6.35 -11.47
N ASP A 136 12.27 -7.42 -10.88
CA ASP A 136 12.22 -8.76 -11.44
C ASP A 136 10.78 -9.29 -11.54
N ALA A 137 10.57 -10.26 -12.42
CA ALA A 137 9.25 -10.89 -12.61
C ALA A 137 8.73 -11.61 -11.34
N GLY A 138 9.62 -12.01 -10.44
CA GLY A 138 9.28 -12.62 -9.15
C GLY A 138 8.80 -11.61 -8.09
N ASP A 139 8.97 -10.32 -8.32
CA ASP A 139 8.63 -9.28 -7.35
C ASP A 139 7.12 -9.12 -7.15
N LEU A 140 6.79 -8.60 -5.99
CA LEU A 140 5.49 -8.03 -5.68
C LEU A 140 5.66 -6.52 -5.49
N ILE A 141 5.32 -5.77 -6.54
CA ILE A 141 5.39 -4.30 -6.53
C ILE A 141 4.12 -3.77 -5.88
N VAL A 142 4.29 -2.90 -4.89
CA VAL A 142 3.17 -2.27 -4.19
C VAL A 142 3.36 -0.77 -4.08
N SER A 143 2.25 -0.03 -3.98
CA SER A 143 2.28 1.40 -3.64
C SER A 143 0.94 1.84 -3.07
N CYS A 144 0.98 2.49 -1.90
CA CYS A 144 -0.22 3.01 -1.23
C CYS A 144 -0.40 4.51 -1.45
N HIS A 145 0.67 5.26 -1.72
CA HIS A 145 0.67 6.72 -1.74
C HIS A 145 1.27 7.33 -3.01
N ALA A 146 1.38 6.56 -4.10
CA ALA A 146 1.76 7.11 -5.40
C ALA A 146 0.66 8.05 -5.91
N CYS A 147 0.86 9.35 -5.75
CA CYS A 147 -0.12 10.38 -6.11
C CYS A 147 -0.10 10.68 -7.62
N GLY A 148 -1.29 10.93 -8.19
CA GLY A 148 -1.43 11.37 -9.58
C GLY A 148 -0.77 10.45 -10.60
N GLY A 149 0.02 11.00 -11.49
CA GLY A 149 0.76 10.27 -12.52
C GLY A 149 1.81 9.29 -11.99
N LEU A 150 2.20 9.41 -10.70
CA LEU A 150 3.14 8.47 -10.10
C LEU A 150 2.56 7.05 -10.02
N THR A 151 1.24 6.90 -9.80
CA THR A 151 0.57 5.59 -9.91
C THR A 151 0.78 4.97 -11.30
N ASP A 152 0.68 5.76 -12.35
CA ASP A 152 0.85 5.28 -13.73
C ASP A 152 2.30 4.84 -14.00
N ARG A 153 3.30 5.53 -13.40
CA ARG A 153 4.71 5.13 -13.44
C ARG A 153 4.92 3.79 -12.74
N VAL A 154 4.34 3.59 -11.55
CA VAL A 154 4.41 2.30 -10.81
C VAL A 154 3.82 1.15 -11.66
N LEU A 155 2.66 1.35 -12.27
CA LEU A 155 2.03 0.35 -13.14
C LEU A 155 2.89 0.04 -14.37
N ALA A 156 3.48 1.05 -15.00
CA ALA A 156 4.36 0.88 -16.15
C ALA A 156 5.65 0.10 -15.78
N LEU A 157 6.23 0.38 -14.60
CA LEU A 157 7.36 -0.36 -14.05
C LEU A 157 7.03 -1.83 -13.85
N ALA A 158 5.87 -2.12 -13.27
CA ALA A 158 5.41 -3.50 -13.06
C ALA A 158 5.22 -4.25 -14.38
N VAL A 159 4.63 -3.59 -15.39
CA VAL A 159 4.45 -4.19 -16.72
C VAL A 159 5.80 -4.48 -17.39
N ARG A 160 6.76 -3.55 -17.32
CA ARG A 160 8.11 -3.77 -17.88
C ARG A 160 8.84 -4.96 -17.21
N ALA A 161 8.68 -5.10 -15.90
CA ALA A 161 9.30 -6.20 -15.15
C ALA A 161 8.53 -7.51 -15.26
N ALA A 162 7.33 -7.50 -15.86
CA ALA A 162 6.37 -8.61 -15.80
C ALA A 162 6.12 -9.07 -14.35
N ALA A 163 6.06 -8.14 -13.40
CA ALA A 163 5.92 -8.39 -11.98
C ALA A 163 4.45 -8.26 -11.52
N ARG A 164 4.13 -8.90 -10.40
CA ARG A 164 2.84 -8.69 -9.74
C ARG A 164 2.75 -7.28 -9.19
N VAL A 165 1.57 -6.68 -9.22
CA VAL A 165 1.39 -5.30 -8.77
C VAL A 165 0.12 -5.10 -7.95
N ALA A 166 0.19 -4.21 -6.96
CA ALA A 166 -0.98 -3.72 -6.26
C ALA A 166 -0.80 -2.23 -5.92
N VAL A 167 -1.78 -1.41 -6.27
CA VAL A 167 -1.76 0.04 -5.98
C VAL A 167 -3.08 0.49 -5.35
N LEU A 168 -2.98 1.39 -4.38
CA LEU A 168 -4.12 2.12 -3.79
C LEU A 168 -3.98 3.60 -4.17
N PRO A 169 -4.54 4.04 -5.33
CA PRO A 169 -4.38 5.41 -5.80
C PRO A 169 -5.04 6.41 -4.85
N CYS A 170 -4.30 7.38 -4.36
CA CYS A 170 -4.82 8.39 -3.43
C CYS A 170 -5.22 9.70 -4.11
N CYS A 171 -4.60 10.05 -5.24
CA CYS A 171 -4.86 11.26 -6.00
C CYS A 171 -5.06 10.92 -7.49
N HIS A 172 -5.99 11.60 -8.11
CA HIS A 172 -6.30 11.43 -9.53
C HIS A 172 -6.14 12.79 -10.20
N GLU A 173 -5.25 12.89 -11.15
CA GLU A 173 -5.17 14.04 -12.04
C GLU A 173 -6.19 13.82 -13.16
N SER A 174 -7.16 14.72 -13.29
CA SER A 174 -8.23 14.62 -14.30
C SER A 174 -7.73 14.63 -15.75
N ARG A 175 -6.49 15.06 -15.99
CA ARG A 175 -5.86 15.06 -17.33
C ARG A 175 -5.69 13.67 -17.96
N GLY A 176 -5.90 12.59 -17.21
CA GLY A 176 -5.81 11.22 -17.72
C GLY A 176 -7.15 10.56 -17.99
N ALA A 177 -8.27 11.20 -17.64
CA ALA A 177 -9.60 10.65 -17.88
C ALA A 177 -9.98 10.78 -19.35
N SER A 178 -10.51 9.69 -19.95
CA SER A 178 -11.10 9.77 -21.29
C SER A 178 -12.34 10.66 -21.27
N PRO A 179 -12.44 11.67 -22.15
CA PRO A 179 -13.63 12.50 -22.27
C PRO A 179 -14.92 11.68 -22.51
N LEU A 180 -14.80 10.48 -23.07
CA LEU A 180 -15.92 9.58 -23.32
C LEU A 180 -16.58 9.07 -22.04
N LEU A 181 -15.86 9.07 -20.90
CA LEU A 181 -16.35 8.56 -19.62
C LEU A 181 -16.90 9.66 -18.70
N GLU A 182 -16.59 10.93 -18.97
CA GLU A 182 -16.97 12.06 -18.09
C GLU A 182 -18.49 12.21 -17.89
N GLY A 183 -19.30 11.81 -18.88
CA GLY A 183 -20.77 11.83 -18.75
C GLY A 183 -21.36 10.68 -17.93
N TRP A 184 -20.58 9.65 -17.61
CA TRP A 184 -21.09 8.42 -16.98
C TRP A 184 -20.57 8.19 -15.57
N MET A 185 -19.36 8.68 -15.26
CA MET A 185 -18.72 8.45 -13.95
C MET A 185 -17.84 9.64 -13.57
N ASP A 186 -17.50 9.72 -12.28
CA ASP A 186 -16.56 10.73 -11.81
C ASP A 186 -15.16 10.53 -12.43
N ALA A 187 -14.43 11.62 -12.62
CA ALA A 187 -13.13 11.62 -13.29
C ALA A 187 -12.11 10.69 -12.61
N ALA A 188 -12.14 10.58 -11.26
CA ALA A 188 -11.23 9.70 -10.53
C ALA A 188 -11.54 8.22 -10.80
N LEU A 189 -12.82 7.86 -10.93
CA LEU A 189 -13.21 6.50 -11.31
C LEU A 189 -12.82 6.23 -12.78
N ALA A 190 -13.01 7.17 -13.68
CA ALA A 190 -12.61 7.04 -15.08
C ALA A 190 -11.10 6.74 -15.22
N VAL A 191 -10.26 7.48 -14.50
CA VAL A 191 -8.80 7.24 -14.45
C VAL A 191 -8.48 5.82 -13.97
N ASP A 192 -9.14 5.36 -12.90
CA ASP A 192 -8.88 4.02 -12.35
C ASP A 192 -9.38 2.91 -13.30
N VAL A 193 -10.49 3.12 -14.01
CA VAL A 193 -10.97 2.20 -15.07
C VAL A 193 -9.94 2.10 -16.19
N GLU A 194 -9.37 3.21 -16.64
CA GLU A 194 -8.34 3.20 -17.68
C GLU A 194 -7.06 2.52 -17.23
N ARG A 195 -6.65 2.68 -15.96
CA ARG A 195 -5.51 1.97 -15.36
C ARG A 195 -5.73 0.47 -15.39
N ALA A 196 -6.92 0.01 -14.99
CA ALA A 196 -7.28 -1.40 -15.04
C ALA A 196 -7.24 -1.95 -16.48
N GLN A 197 -7.83 -1.23 -17.43
CA GLN A 197 -7.82 -1.61 -18.86
C GLN A 197 -6.40 -1.63 -19.45
N ARG A 198 -5.52 -0.69 -19.07
CA ARG A 198 -4.11 -0.68 -19.51
C ARG A 198 -3.36 -1.92 -19.04
N LEU A 199 -3.53 -2.33 -17.78
CA LEU A 199 -2.96 -3.57 -17.28
C LEU A 199 -3.50 -4.78 -18.04
N GLU A 200 -4.81 -4.85 -18.27
CA GLU A 200 -5.44 -5.95 -19.00
C GLU A 200 -4.91 -6.08 -20.42
N ARG A 201 -4.78 -4.95 -21.15
CA ARG A 201 -4.19 -4.90 -22.50
C ARG A 201 -2.70 -5.27 -22.50
N ALA A 202 -1.99 -5.03 -21.39
CA ALA A 202 -0.60 -5.48 -21.20
C ALA A 202 -0.48 -6.97 -20.85
N GLY A 203 -1.57 -7.74 -20.88
CA GLY A 203 -1.57 -9.17 -20.65
C GLY A 203 -1.68 -9.57 -19.17
N TYR A 204 -2.18 -8.68 -18.32
CA TYR A 204 -2.41 -8.98 -16.90
C TYR A 204 -3.81 -9.55 -16.66
N GLU A 205 -3.91 -10.44 -15.70
CA GLU A 205 -5.14 -10.68 -14.98
C GLU A 205 -5.30 -9.58 -13.93
N VAL A 206 -6.48 -8.95 -13.87
CA VAL A 206 -6.73 -7.75 -13.07
C VAL A 206 -7.85 -8.00 -12.07
N TRP A 207 -7.64 -7.57 -10.83
CA TRP A 207 -8.65 -7.60 -9.77
C TRP A 207 -8.82 -6.22 -9.16
N THR A 208 -10.06 -5.81 -9.00
CA THR A 208 -10.44 -4.54 -8.37
C THR A 208 -11.15 -4.82 -7.05
N GLN A 209 -10.80 -4.07 -6.02
CA GLN A 209 -11.38 -4.18 -4.69
C GLN A 209 -11.55 -2.79 -4.08
N ARG A 210 -12.30 -2.71 -2.99
CA ARG A 210 -12.36 -1.50 -2.15
C ARG A 210 -11.92 -1.83 -0.73
N ILE A 211 -11.12 -0.95 -0.13
CA ILE A 211 -10.93 -0.94 1.32
C ILE A 211 -12.11 -0.19 1.97
N PRO A 212 -12.33 -0.32 3.28
CA PRO A 212 -13.46 0.33 3.96
C PRO A 212 -13.50 1.85 3.73
N PRO A 213 -14.67 2.42 3.35
CA PRO A 213 -14.78 3.83 2.99
C PRO A 213 -14.60 4.78 4.18
N ASP A 214 -14.77 4.31 5.41
CA ASP A 214 -14.52 5.07 6.63
C ASP A 214 -13.02 5.24 6.96
N ILE A 215 -12.13 4.61 6.20
CA ILE A 215 -10.68 4.87 6.23
C ILE A 215 -10.32 5.98 5.24
N THR A 216 -10.85 5.90 4.03
CA THR A 216 -10.56 6.85 2.97
C THR A 216 -11.64 6.79 1.89
N PRO A 217 -12.10 7.94 1.35
CA PRO A 217 -12.99 7.94 0.20
C PRO A 217 -12.26 7.46 -1.08
N LYS A 218 -10.93 7.55 -1.12
CA LYS A 218 -10.08 7.06 -2.21
C LYS A 218 -9.66 5.61 -1.95
N ASN A 219 -10.62 4.73 -1.98
CA ASN A 219 -10.54 3.38 -1.42
C ASN A 219 -10.45 2.27 -2.47
N ARG A 220 -10.18 2.60 -3.73
CA ARG A 220 -10.10 1.64 -4.83
C ARG A 220 -8.70 1.03 -4.91
N LEU A 221 -8.63 -0.28 -4.69
CA LEU A 221 -7.42 -1.08 -4.79
C LEU A 221 -7.40 -1.79 -6.14
N LEU A 222 -6.37 -1.54 -6.94
CA LEU A 222 -6.10 -2.20 -8.20
C LEU A 222 -4.97 -3.22 -8.00
N VAL A 223 -5.22 -4.47 -8.39
CA VAL A 223 -4.28 -5.58 -8.25
C VAL A 223 -4.13 -6.27 -9.60
N GLY A 224 -2.91 -6.61 -9.98
CA GLY A 224 -2.63 -7.26 -11.27
C GLY A 224 -1.50 -8.28 -11.18
N ALA A 225 -1.60 -9.33 -12.00
CA ALA A 225 -0.52 -10.28 -12.24
C ALA A 225 -0.43 -10.62 -13.72
N PRO A 226 0.78 -10.83 -14.28
CA PRO A 226 0.92 -11.32 -15.64
C PRO A 226 0.15 -12.63 -15.82
N ARG A 227 -0.62 -12.76 -16.90
CA ARG A 227 -1.24 -14.04 -17.27
C ARG A 227 -0.15 -15.05 -17.61
N PRO A 228 -0.29 -16.32 -17.20
CA PRO A 228 0.59 -17.36 -17.69
C PRO A 228 0.61 -17.34 -19.22
N ARG A 229 1.81 -17.35 -19.83
CA ARG A 229 1.89 -17.54 -21.27
C ARG A 229 1.31 -18.91 -21.57
N SER A 230 0.27 -18.98 -22.42
CA SER A 230 -0.21 -20.24 -22.97
C SER A 230 0.99 -20.91 -23.63
N ALA A 231 1.28 -22.17 -23.23
CA ALA A 231 2.29 -22.96 -23.94
C ALA A 231 1.90 -22.99 -25.42
N PRO A 232 2.87 -22.86 -26.36
CA PRO A 232 2.56 -23.09 -27.77
C PRO A 232 1.96 -24.49 -27.90
N PRO A 233 0.97 -24.68 -28.81
CA PRO A 233 0.44 -26.02 -29.09
C PRO A 233 1.63 -26.92 -29.40
N ALA A 234 1.63 -28.11 -28.80
CA ALA A 234 2.65 -29.13 -29.07
C ALA A 234 2.64 -29.43 -30.58
N PRO A 235 3.84 -29.63 -31.20
CA PRO A 235 3.95 -29.90 -32.64
C PRO A 235 3.25 -31.19 -33.07
#